data_cd4e931e9d09d08f5c763bbb257015b0
#
_entry.id   cd4e931e9d09d08f5c763bbb257015b0
#
_cell.length_a   1.000
_cell.length_b   1.000
_cell.length_c   1.000
_cell.angle_alpha   90.00
_cell.angle_beta   90.00
_cell.angle_gamma   90.00
#
_symmetry.space_group_name_H-M   'P 1'
#
loop_
_entity.id
_entity.type
_entity.pdbx_description
1 polymer ?
#
loop_
_entity_poly.entity_id
_entity_poly.type
_entity_poly.pdbx_seq_one_letter_code
_entity_poly.pdbx_strand_id
1 'polypeptide(L)'
;MKKRLIFTGLLALLFAACCFAQKPYKVVFYNLENFFDTINDPEVNDDEFTPEGPKKWNSVKYAKKLGNTEKVLFDIAGIDKDYPIVIGVSEVENRSVLEDIIATPKMAPGNYRISHYDSPEARGVDVAFMYRPDVFKLEGSAPIRTQIPSLPNFKTRDISTMWGTIDGEPFFFMVAHWPSRLGGKEASAPKRLA
;
A
#
# COMPACT_ATOMS: atom_id res chain seq x y z
N MET A 1 44.73 30.01 27.10
CA MET A 1 44.63 29.06 25.97
C MET A 1 43.96 27.74 26.34
N LYS A 2 44.33 27.04 27.41
CA LYS A 2 43.74 25.72 27.76
C LYS A 2 42.21 25.72 27.96
N LYS A 3 41.61 26.76 28.59
CA LYS A 3 40.15 26.85 28.80
C LYS A 3 39.33 27.01 27.50
N ARG A 4 39.90 27.70 26.49
CA ARG A 4 39.23 27.86 25.18
C ARG A 4 39.24 26.57 24.38
N LEU A 5 40.33 25.78 24.47
CA LEU A 5 40.43 24.48 23.79
C LEU A 5 39.43 23.44 24.35
N ILE A 6 39.22 23.46 25.68
CA ILE A 6 38.27 22.56 26.36
C ILE A 6 36.83 22.93 25.95
N PHE A 7 36.50 24.21 25.84
CA PHE A 7 35.16 24.66 25.45
C PHE A 7 34.85 24.34 23.99
N THR A 8 35.85 24.48 23.09
CA THR A 8 35.71 24.13 21.69
C THR A 8 35.57 22.63 21.51
N GLY A 9 36.32 21.83 22.26
CA GLY A 9 36.19 20.37 22.26
C GLY A 9 34.83 19.86 22.76
N LEU A 10 34.31 20.48 23.83
CA LEU A 10 32.98 20.14 24.37
C LEU A 10 31.85 20.51 23.42
N LEU A 11 31.95 21.64 22.70
CA LEU A 11 30.99 22.08 21.70
C LEU A 11 31.01 21.17 20.46
N ALA A 12 32.19 20.72 20.04
CA ALA A 12 32.35 19.76 18.95
C ALA A 12 31.78 18.35 19.28
N LEU A 13 31.95 17.91 20.53
CA LEU A 13 31.34 16.68 21.05
C LEU A 13 29.81 16.77 21.14
N LEU A 14 29.26 17.91 21.53
CA LEU A 14 27.83 18.16 21.53
C LEU A 14 27.24 18.16 20.10
N PHE A 15 27.95 18.75 19.13
CA PHE A 15 27.55 18.71 17.71
C PHE A 15 27.65 17.29 17.09
N ALA A 16 28.66 16.52 17.48
CA ALA A 16 28.81 15.13 17.03
C ALA A 16 27.71 14.20 17.60
N ALA A 17 27.21 14.50 18.80
CA ALA A 17 26.11 13.73 19.40
C ALA A 17 24.75 13.99 18.74
N CYS A 18 24.57 15.10 18.00
CA CYS A 18 23.35 15.40 17.25
C CYS A 18 23.30 14.75 15.86
N CYS A 19 24.38 14.13 15.38
CA CYS A 19 24.41 13.37 14.14
C CYS A 19 24.08 11.88 14.38
N PHE A 20 23.02 11.57 15.13
CA PHE A 20 22.43 10.24 15.04
C PHE A 20 21.84 10.14 13.63
N ALA A 21 22.43 9.27 12.81
CA ALA A 21 21.86 8.93 11.53
C ALA A 21 20.43 8.46 11.78
N GLN A 22 19.46 9.21 11.29
CA GLN A 22 18.05 8.79 11.35
C GLN A 22 17.95 7.43 10.69
N LYS A 23 17.31 6.48 11.35
CA LYS A 23 17.08 5.16 10.76
C LYS A 23 16.21 5.37 9.52
N PRO A 24 16.65 4.96 8.32
CA PRO A 24 15.80 5.07 7.14
C PRO A 24 14.64 4.08 7.28
N TYR A 25 13.44 4.54 6.98
CA TYR A 25 12.25 3.69 6.91
C TYR A 25 11.87 3.45 5.45
N LYS A 26 11.51 2.21 5.11
CA LYS A 26 11.04 1.84 3.78
C LYS A 26 9.53 2.04 3.69
N VAL A 27 9.10 2.80 2.68
CA VAL A 27 7.70 2.91 2.26
C VAL A 27 7.63 2.44 0.81
N VAL A 28 6.69 1.58 0.49
CA VAL A 28 6.58 0.91 -0.81
C VAL A 28 5.18 1.11 -1.37
N PHE A 29 5.10 1.27 -2.69
CA PHE A 29 3.88 1.09 -3.45
C PHE A 29 4.05 -0.07 -4.43
N TYR A 30 3.04 -0.95 -4.51
CA TYR A 30 3.03 -2.09 -5.42
C TYR A 30 1.66 -2.30 -6.05
N ASN A 31 1.59 -2.39 -7.38
CA ASN A 31 0.37 -2.79 -8.07
C ASN A 31 0.28 -4.32 -8.09
N LEU A 32 -0.78 -4.86 -7.54
CA LEU A 32 -1.02 -6.30 -7.44
C LEU A 32 -1.54 -6.94 -8.73
N GLU A 33 -1.81 -6.13 -9.76
CA GLU A 33 -2.22 -6.60 -11.10
C GLU A 33 -3.49 -7.47 -11.10
N ASN A 34 -4.59 -6.91 -10.61
CA ASN A 34 -5.89 -7.61 -10.49
C ASN A 34 -5.78 -8.87 -9.62
N PHE A 35 -5.50 -8.68 -8.33
CA PHE A 35 -5.43 -9.79 -7.38
C PHE A 35 -6.81 -10.03 -6.77
N PHE A 36 -7.57 -10.90 -7.44
CA PHE A 36 -8.86 -11.40 -7.01
C PHE A 36 -8.70 -12.67 -6.19
N ASP A 37 -9.67 -12.96 -5.32
CA ASP A 37 -9.84 -14.29 -4.77
C ASP A 37 -10.47 -15.24 -5.82
N THR A 38 -11.11 -16.34 -5.41
CA THR A 38 -11.70 -17.30 -6.35
C THR A 38 -13.22 -17.42 -6.18
N ILE A 39 -13.81 -16.49 -5.43
CA ILE A 39 -15.22 -16.49 -5.07
C ILE A 39 -15.88 -15.35 -5.83
N ASN A 40 -17.00 -15.63 -6.50
CA ASN A 40 -17.74 -14.59 -7.22
C ASN A 40 -18.48 -13.69 -6.22
N ASP A 41 -18.26 -12.38 -6.31
CA ASP A 41 -19.04 -11.38 -5.59
C ASP A 41 -20.19 -10.87 -6.48
N PRO A 42 -21.46 -11.18 -6.16
CA PRO A 42 -22.60 -10.81 -6.99
C PRO A 42 -22.85 -9.29 -7.06
N GLU A 43 -22.17 -8.46 -6.26
CA GLU A 43 -22.35 -7.01 -6.24
C GLU A 43 -21.38 -6.28 -7.19
N VAL A 44 -20.36 -6.97 -7.72
CA VAL A 44 -19.34 -6.41 -8.62
C VAL A 44 -19.19 -7.27 -9.88
N ASN A 45 -18.45 -6.78 -10.85
CA ASN A 45 -18.23 -7.48 -12.12
C ASN A 45 -16.85 -8.18 -12.11
N ASP A 46 -16.72 -9.21 -11.30
CA ASP A 46 -15.52 -10.02 -11.14
C ASP A 46 -15.60 -11.41 -11.81
N ASP A 47 -16.71 -11.72 -12.52
CA ASP A 47 -17.00 -13.01 -13.11
C ASP A 47 -15.84 -13.63 -13.90
N GLU A 48 -14.99 -12.80 -14.53
CA GLU A 48 -13.83 -13.32 -15.28
C GLU A 48 -12.74 -13.90 -14.38
N PHE A 49 -12.72 -13.56 -13.09
CA PHE A 49 -11.76 -14.02 -12.09
C PHE A 49 -12.32 -15.14 -11.19
N THR A 50 -13.18 -15.97 -11.73
CA THR A 50 -13.73 -17.17 -11.08
C THR A 50 -13.21 -18.45 -11.72
N PRO A 51 -13.32 -19.62 -11.04
CA PRO A 51 -12.93 -20.92 -11.63
C PRO A 51 -13.67 -21.25 -12.94
N GLU A 52 -14.92 -20.83 -13.07
CA GLU A 52 -15.78 -21.03 -14.22
C GLU A 52 -15.62 -19.93 -15.28
N GLY A 53 -15.12 -18.78 -14.88
CA GLY A 53 -14.96 -17.59 -15.70
C GLY A 53 -13.91 -17.75 -16.83
N PRO A 54 -13.85 -16.77 -17.76
CA PRO A 54 -12.93 -16.82 -18.90
C PRO A 54 -11.46 -17.00 -18.53
N LYS A 55 -11.03 -16.45 -17.41
CA LYS A 55 -9.64 -16.56 -16.95
C LYS A 55 -9.35 -17.89 -16.26
N LYS A 56 -10.38 -18.71 -15.97
CA LYS A 56 -10.22 -19.96 -15.20
C LYS A 56 -9.41 -19.73 -13.93
N TRP A 57 -9.80 -18.69 -13.19
CA TRP A 57 -9.13 -18.23 -12.00
C TRP A 57 -9.46 -19.12 -10.80
N ASN A 58 -8.64 -20.13 -10.56
CA ASN A 58 -8.84 -21.16 -9.56
C ASN A 58 -7.79 -21.10 -8.44
N SER A 59 -7.95 -21.93 -7.42
CA SER A 59 -7.06 -21.97 -6.27
C SER A 59 -5.59 -22.20 -6.63
N VAL A 60 -5.28 -22.94 -7.70
CA VAL A 60 -3.88 -23.15 -8.15
C VAL A 60 -3.27 -21.86 -8.68
N LYS A 61 -4.01 -21.10 -9.48
CA LYS A 61 -3.56 -19.80 -10.01
C LYS A 61 -3.47 -18.77 -8.89
N TYR A 62 -4.44 -18.76 -7.99
CA TYR A 62 -4.43 -17.92 -6.81
C TYR A 62 -3.19 -18.16 -5.94
N ALA A 63 -2.95 -19.42 -5.55
CA ALA A 63 -1.78 -19.78 -4.74
C ALA A 63 -0.46 -19.43 -5.42
N LYS A 64 -0.36 -19.62 -6.75
CA LYS A 64 0.83 -19.21 -7.52
C LYS A 64 1.05 -17.71 -7.45
N LYS A 65 -0.02 -16.91 -7.64
CA LYS A 65 0.05 -15.44 -7.57
C LYS A 65 0.41 -14.99 -6.16
N LEU A 66 -0.19 -15.59 -5.14
CA LEU A 66 0.12 -15.31 -3.75
C LEU A 66 1.61 -15.55 -3.44
N GLY A 67 2.16 -16.69 -3.85
CA GLY A 67 3.58 -16.99 -3.68
C GLY A 67 4.51 -16.04 -4.43
N ASN A 68 4.13 -15.59 -5.64
CA ASN A 68 4.89 -14.59 -6.38
C ASN A 68 4.86 -13.22 -5.69
N THR A 69 3.70 -12.80 -5.18
CA THR A 69 3.52 -11.56 -4.43
C THR A 69 4.34 -11.59 -3.14
N GLU A 70 4.24 -12.67 -2.39
CA GLU A 70 5.08 -12.90 -1.20
C GLU A 70 6.57 -12.72 -1.53
N LYS A 71 7.03 -13.37 -2.60
CA LYS A 71 8.43 -13.28 -3.01
C LYS A 71 8.87 -11.84 -3.28
N VAL A 72 8.09 -11.10 -4.07
CA VAL A 72 8.42 -9.71 -4.42
C VAL A 72 8.45 -8.82 -3.17
N LEU A 73 7.43 -8.87 -2.32
CA LEU A 73 7.35 -8.05 -1.12
C LEU A 73 8.46 -8.40 -0.11
N PHE A 74 8.81 -9.68 0.00
CA PHE A 74 9.91 -10.14 0.84
C PHE A 74 11.28 -9.72 0.29
N ASP A 75 11.49 -9.80 -1.03
CA ASP A 75 12.74 -9.37 -1.68
C ASP A 75 12.99 -7.86 -1.44
N ILE A 76 11.92 -7.06 -1.34
CA ILE A 76 12.02 -5.64 -0.98
C ILE A 76 12.50 -5.45 0.47
N ALA A 77 12.11 -6.33 1.40
CA ALA A 77 12.63 -6.32 2.77
C ALA A 77 14.16 -6.52 2.81
N GLY A 78 14.70 -7.29 1.85
CA GLY A 78 16.13 -7.51 1.69
C GLY A 78 16.72 -8.51 2.68
N ILE A 79 18.04 -8.64 2.62
CA ILE A 79 18.80 -9.64 3.42
C ILE A 79 18.63 -9.38 4.93
N ASP A 80 18.59 -8.13 5.33
CA ASP A 80 18.49 -7.73 6.74
C ASP A 80 17.06 -7.88 7.31
N LYS A 81 16.11 -8.35 6.49
CA LYS A 81 14.69 -8.44 6.85
C LYS A 81 14.13 -7.12 7.40
N ASP A 82 14.58 -6.00 6.83
CA ASP A 82 14.08 -4.67 7.16
C ASP A 82 12.77 -4.43 6.38
N TYR A 83 11.70 -5.00 6.91
CA TYR A 83 10.38 -4.94 6.31
C TYR A 83 9.93 -3.49 6.14
N PRO A 84 9.31 -3.13 4.99
CA PRO A 84 8.69 -1.82 4.81
C PRO A 84 7.71 -1.52 5.94
N ILE A 85 7.74 -0.28 6.44
CA ILE A 85 6.81 0.12 7.51
C ILE A 85 5.38 0.31 7.00
N VAL A 86 5.27 0.71 5.73
CA VAL A 86 4.01 0.89 5.00
C VAL A 86 4.18 0.35 3.59
N ILE A 87 3.22 -0.44 3.15
CA ILE A 87 3.07 -0.91 1.79
C ILE A 87 1.69 -0.46 1.30
N GLY A 88 1.66 0.52 0.37
CA GLY A 88 0.46 0.87 -0.37
C GLY A 88 0.30 -0.09 -1.55
N VAL A 89 -0.89 -0.58 -1.76
CA VAL A 89 -1.19 -1.49 -2.89
C VAL A 89 -2.37 -1.00 -3.71
N SER A 90 -2.40 -1.43 -4.95
CA SER A 90 -3.54 -1.24 -5.85
C SER A 90 -3.91 -2.53 -6.56
N GLU A 91 -5.13 -2.56 -7.12
CA GLU A 91 -5.69 -3.70 -7.83
C GLU A 91 -5.79 -4.95 -6.95
N VAL A 92 -6.22 -4.78 -5.72
CA VAL A 92 -6.67 -5.85 -4.82
C VAL A 92 -8.20 -5.86 -4.80
N GLU A 93 -8.79 -7.02 -4.81
CA GLU A 93 -10.24 -7.15 -4.78
C GLU A 93 -10.80 -6.80 -3.39
N ASN A 94 -10.32 -7.47 -2.37
CA ASN A 94 -10.91 -7.39 -1.04
C ASN A 94 -9.88 -7.56 0.08
N ARG A 95 -10.38 -7.42 1.31
CA ARG A 95 -9.58 -7.56 2.51
C ARG A 95 -9.02 -8.97 2.69
N SER A 96 -9.74 -10.03 2.29
CA SER A 96 -9.30 -11.41 2.50
C SER A 96 -8.02 -11.72 1.71
N VAL A 97 -7.88 -11.21 0.49
CA VAL A 97 -6.64 -11.31 -0.30
C VAL A 97 -5.46 -10.66 0.42
N LEU A 98 -5.67 -9.51 1.07
CA LEU A 98 -4.61 -8.84 1.86
C LEU A 98 -4.24 -9.64 3.10
N GLU A 99 -5.22 -10.26 3.76
CA GLU A 99 -5.01 -11.14 4.92
C GLU A 99 -4.18 -12.37 4.53
N ASP A 100 -4.47 -12.96 3.38
CA ASP A 100 -3.66 -14.06 2.84
C ASP A 100 -2.22 -13.63 2.55
N ILE A 101 -2.01 -12.43 1.97
CA ILE A 101 -0.66 -11.91 1.70
C ILE A 101 0.14 -11.77 2.99
N ILE A 102 -0.41 -11.11 4.01
CA ILE A 102 0.33 -10.88 5.27
C ILE A 102 0.50 -12.16 6.10
N ALA A 103 -0.32 -13.19 5.87
CA ALA A 103 -0.24 -14.49 6.53
C ALA A 103 0.79 -15.43 5.89
N THR A 104 1.32 -15.11 4.71
CA THR A 104 2.35 -15.96 4.07
C THR A 104 3.59 -16.10 4.95
N PRO A 105 4.31 -17.23 4.89
CA PRO A 105 5.43 -17.52 5.80
C PRO A 105 6.52 -16.43 5.82
N LYS A 106 6.78 -15.77 4.68
CA LYS A 106 7.80 -14.73 4.59
C LYS A 106 7.30 -13.35 5.01
N MET A 107 5.98 -13.08 4.90
CA MET A 107 5.42 -11.78 5.29
C MET A 107 4.96 -11.74 6.75
N ALA A 108 4.55 -12.87 7.32
CA ALA A 108 4.05 -12.96 8.69
C ALA A 108 5.01 -12.36 9.75
N PRO A 109 6.36 -12.52 9.64
CA PRO A 109 7.28 -11.88 10.59
C PRO A 109 7.26 -10.34 10.55
N GLY A 110 6.75 -9.73 9.47
CA GLY A 110 6.55 -8.29 9.36
C GLY A 110 5.45 -7.74 10.26
N ASN A 111 4.58 -8.60 10.81
CA ASN A 111 3.49 -8.26 11.71
C ASN A 111 2.61 -7.12 11.19
N TYR A 112 2.18 -7.23 9.93
CA TYR A 112 1.36 -6.21 9.28
C TYR A 112 -0.08 -6.18 9.78
N ARG A 113 -0.66 -4.98 9.76
CA ARG A 113 -2.10 -4.73 9.82
C ARG A 113 -2.57 -4.10 8.52
N ILE A 114 -3.87 -4.14 8.28
CA ILE A 114 -4.50 -3.72 7.03
C ILE A 114 -5.41 -2.53 7.30
N SER A 115 -5.30 -1.50 6.42
CA SER A 115 -6.30 -0.46 6.22
C SER A 115 -6.84 -0.60 4.81
N HIS A 116 -8.11 -0.99 4.68
CA HIS A 116 -8.80 -1.24 3.42
C HIS A 116 -10.24 -0.77 3.51
N TYR A 117 -10.76 -0.24 2.41
CA TYR A 117 -12.13 0.21 2.22
C TYR A 117 -12.59 -0.19 0.82
N ASP A 118 -13.79 -0.74 0.73
CA ASP A 118 -14.41 -1.06 -0.55
C ASP A 118 -14.78 0.24 -1.27
N SER A 119 -14.38 0.35 -2.53
CA SER A 119 -14.69 1.48 -3.40
C SER A 119 -15.82 1.13 -4.37
N PRO A 120 -16.47 2.11 -5.01
CA PRO A 120 -17.56 1.84 -5.95
C PRO A 120 -17.10 1.41 -7.34
N GLU A 121 -15.85 1.04 -7.53
CA GLU A 121 -15.32 0.58 -8.81
C GLU A 121 -16.04 -0.69 -9.25
N ALA A 122 -16.48 -0.71 -10.52
CA ALA A 122 -17.42 -1.73 -11.01
C ALA A 122 -16.88 -3.17 -11.00
N ARG A 123 -15.56 -3.36 -11.05
CA ARG A 123 -14.93 -4.68 -11.01
C ARG A 123 -14.57 -5.14 -9.59
N GLY A 124 -14.80 -4.27 -8.59
CA GLY A 124 -14.45 -4.57 -7.21
C GLY A 124 -12.95 -4.49 -6.89
N VAL A 125 -12.14 -3.78 -7.70
CA VAL A 125 -10.72 -3.62 -7.36
C VAL A 125 -10.45 -2.32 -6.62
N ASP A 126 -9.66 -2.41 -5.57
CA ASP A 126 -9.41 -1.35 -4.61
C ASP A 126 -7.94 -0.95 -4.50
N VAL A 127 -7.73 0.01 -3.62
CA VAL A 127 -6.42 0.37 -3.08
C VAL A 127 -6.43 0.16 -1.57
N ALA A 128 -5.28 -0.19 -0.99
CA ALA A 128 -5.19 -0.47 0.42
C ALA A 128 -3.79 -0.19 0.97
N PHE A 129 -3.67 -0.27 2.29
CA PHE A 129 -2.39 -0.27 3.00
C PHE A 129 -2.22 -1.54 3.84
N MET A 130 -0.99 -2.04 3.84
CA MET A 130 -0.48 -2.93 4.87
C MET A 130 0.59 -2.14 5.65
N TYR A 131 0.49 -2.06 6.98
CA TYR A 131 1.39 -1.26 7.80
C TYR A 131 1.85 -2.01 9.06
N ARG A 132 3.01 -1.66 9.58
CA ARG A 132 3.58 -2.26 10.78
C ARG A 132 3.22 -1.43 12.01
N PRO A 133 2.34 -1.93 12.90
CA PRO A 133 1.84 -1.16 14.04
C PRO A 133 2.89 -0.94 15.15
N ASP A 134 3.97 -1.70 15.14
CA ASP A 134 5.11 -1.53 16.04
C ASP A 134 5.93 -0.26 15.71
N VAL A 135 5.90 0.19 14.45
CA VAL A 135 6.63 1.36 13.95
C VAL A 135 5.71 2.53 13.64
N PHE A 136 4.69 2.32 12.81
CA PHE A 136 3.70 3.34 12.49
C PHE A 136 2.49 3.23 13.42
N LYS A 137 2.33 4.23 14.29
CA LYS A 137 1.20 4.33 15.23
C LYS A 137 0.02 4.95 14.51
N LEU A 138 -0.85 4.12 13.94
CA LEU A 138 -2.05 4.58 13.25
C LEU A 138 -2.98 5.31 14.20
N GLU A 139 -3.35 6.55 13.89
CA GLU A 139 -4.32 7.37 14.60
C GLU A 139 -5.67 7.39 13.90
N GLY A 140 -5.66 7.25 12.56
CA GLY A 140 -6.89 7.16 11.78
C GLY A 140 -6.64 6.82 10.33
N SER A 141 -7.72 6.39 9.66
CA SER A 141 -7.74 6.14 8.22
C SER A 141 -9.13 6.43 7.66
N ALA A 142 -9.20 6.82 6.40
CA ALA A 142 -10.46 7.07 5.71
C ALA A 142 -10.30 6.93 4.19
N PRO A 143 -11.36 6.52 3.47
CA PRO A 143 -11.41 6.66 2.02
C PRO A 143 -11.80 8.09 1.64
N ILE A 144 -11.20 8.62 0.58
CA ILE A 144 -11.65 9.86 -0.08
C ILE A 144 -12.37 9.44 -1.35
N ARG A 145 -13.67 9.71 -1.39
CA ARG A 145 -14.51 9.41 -2.55
C ARG A 145 -14.06 10.20 -3.76
N THR A 146 -13.64 9.51 -4.82
CA THR A 146 -13.30 10.14 -6.08
C THR A 146 -14.57 10.41 -6.88
N GLN A 147 -14.86 11.68 -7.13
CA GLN A 147 -15.98 12.12 -7.95
C GLN A 147 -15.48 12.98 -9.10
N ILE A 148 -16.02 12.75 -10.28
CA ILE A 148 -15.70 13.51 -11.49
C ILE A 148 -16.94 14.34 -11.85
N PRO A 149 -16.96 15.66 -11.61
CA PRO A 149 -18.15 16.49 -11.83
C PRO A 149 -18.71 16.42 -13.24
N SER A 150 -17.84 16.29 -14.26
CA SER A 150 -18.23 16.12 -15.67
C SER A 150 -18.77 14.73 -16.01
N LEU A 151 -18.60 13.74 -15.12
CA LEU A 151 -19.00 12.34 -15.32
C LEU A 151 -19.64 11.79 -14.03
N PRO A 152 -20.81 12.29 -13.61
CA PRO A 152 -21.36 12.01 -12.29
C PRO A 152 -21.69 10.53 -12.04
N ASN A 153 -21.92 9.75 -13.10
CA ASN A 153 -22.21 8.32 -13.02
C ASN A 153 -20.96 7.43 -13.16
N PHE A 154 -19.79 8.03 -13.36
CA PHE A 154 -18.55 7.26 -13.48
C PHE A 154 -18.06 6.84 -12.10
N LYS A 155 -18.05 5.54 -11.87
CA LYS A 155 -17.56 4.94 -10.65
C LYS A 155 -16.09 4.56 -10.83
N THR A 156 -15.26 4.94 -9.88
CA THR A 156 -13.84 4.60 -9.83
C THR A 156 -13.40 4.35 -8.40
N ARG A 157 -12.16 3.93 -8.25
CA ARG A 157 -11.56 3.67 -6.94
C ARG A 157 -11.48 4.95 -6.12
N ASP A 158 -11.71 4.80 -4.82
CA ASP A 158 -11.42 5.83 -3.84
C ASP A 158 -9.91 6.00 -3.66
N ILE A 159 -9.49 7.11 -3.10
CA ILE A 159 -8.15 7.30 -2.58
C ILE A 159 -8.17 6.82 -1.13
N SER A 160 -7.38 5.81 -0.79
CA SER A 160 -7.25 5.40 0.61
C SER A 160 -6.23 6.28 1.31
N THR A 161 -6.57 6.72 2.53
CA THR A 161 -5.70 7.56 3.36
C THR A 161 -5.53 6.96 4.74
N MET A 162 -4.36 7.19 5.33
CA MET A 162 -4.11 6.90 6.74
C MET A 162 -3.13 7.92 7.33
N TRP A 163 -3.25 8.19 8.61
CA TRP A 163 -2.39 9.13 9.35
C TRP A 163 -2.05 8.60 10.73
N GLY A 164 -0.93 9.07 11.25
CA GLY A 164 -0.40 8.64 12.52
C GLY A 164 1.02 9.12 12.72
N THR A 165 1.78 8.47 13.59
CA THR A 165 3.14 8.90 13.95
C THR A 165 4.17 7.80 13.73
N ILE A 166 5.40 8.20 13.37
CA ILE A 166 6.62 7.39 13.36
C ILE A 166 7.64 8.13 14.21
N ASP A 167 8.15 7.50 15.26
CA ASP A 167 9.09 8.11 16.23
C ASP A 167 8.60 9.45 16.81
N GLY A 168 7.27 9.61 16.93
CA GLY A 168 6.62 10.82 17.43
C GLY A 168 6.35 11.90 16.38
N GLU A 169 6.89 11.76 15.16
CA GLU A 169 6.65 12.68 14.05
C GLU A 169 5.39 12.30 13.28
N PRO A 170 4.55 13.27 12.86
CA PRO A 170 3.33 13.00 12.13
C PRO A 170 3.59 12.64 10.67
N PHE A 171 2.87 11.61 10.19
CA PHE A 171 2.88 11.17 8.80
C PHE A 171 1.46 11.00 8.27
N PHE A 172 1.28 11.37 7.01
CA PHE A 172 0.06 11.16 6.27
C PHE A 172 0.38 10.40 4.98
N PHE A 173 -0.27 9.26 4.77
CA PHE A 173 -0.09 8.42 3.59
C PHE A 173 -1.35 8.42 2.74
N MET A 174 -1.16 8.47 1.44
CA MET A 174 -2.24 8.35 0.45
C MET A 174 -1.84 7.32 -0.59
N VAL A 175 -2.78 6.45 -0.96
CA VAL A 175 -2.64 5.56 -2.11
C VAL A 175 -3.83 5.75 -3.04
N ALA A 176 -3.53 5.91 -4.33
CA ALA A 176 -4.51 6.13 -5.38
C ALA A 176 -4.16 5.29 -6.62
N HIS A 177 -5.19 4.83 -7.31
CA HIS A 177 -5.02 4.15 -8.59
C HIS A 177 -5.95 4.77 -9.64
N TRP A 178 -5.40 5.66 -10.45
CA TRP A 178 -6.16 6.38 -11.45
C TRP A 178 -6.74 5.48 -12.54
N PRO A 179 -7.86 5.87 -13.16
CA PRO A 179 -8.41 5.18 -14.33
C PRO A 179 -7.37 4.98 -15.41
N SER A 180 -7.42 3.81 -16.05
CA SER A 180 -6.48 3.45 -17.11
C SER A 180 -6.58 4.38 -18.33
N ARG A 181 -5.56 4.36 -19.19
CA ARG A 181 -5.58 5.07 -20.49
C ARG A 181 -6.26 4.28 -21.59
N LEU A 182 -7.21 3.43 -21.25
CA LEU A 182 -7.99 2.66 -22.23
C LEU A 182 -8.67 3.61 -23.24
N GLY A 183 -8.48 3.36 -24.53
CA GLY A 183 -8.95 4.23 -25.60
C GLY A 183 -8.01 5.40 -25.95
N GLY A 184 -6.83 5.48 -25.30
CA GLY A 184 -5.83 6.52 -25.57
C GLY A 184 -5.92 7.74 -24.66
N LYS A 185 -5.03 8.70 -24.88
CA LYS A 185 -4.88 9.89 -24.04
C LYS A 185 -6.16 10.74 -24.02
N GLU A 186 -6.71 11.03 -25.18
CA GLU A 186 -7.89 11.90 -25.32
C GLU A 186 -9.14 11.30 -24.71
N ALA A 187 -9.43 10.01 -24.99
CA ALA A 187 -10.58 9.31 -24.43
C ALA A 187 -10.52 9.13 -22.91
N SER A 188 -9.33 9.05 -22.34
CA SER A 188 -9.13 8.87 -20.90
C SER A 188 -8.97 10.19 -20.13
N ALA A 189 -8.66 11.29 -20.80
CA ALA A 189 -8.40 12.58 -20.15
C ALA A 189 -9.55 13.05 -19.23
N PRO A 190 -10.83 13.01 -19.63
CA PRO A 190 -11.94 13.41 -18.76
C PRO A 190 -12.02 12.63 -17.44
N LYS A 191 -11.52 11.40 -17.43
CA LYS A 191 -11.53 10.52 -16.25
C LYS A 191 -10.28 10.70 -15.36
N ARG A 192 -9.26 11.39 -15.84
CA ARG A 192 -7.94 11.46 -15.22
C ARG A 192 -7.49 12.87 -14.82
N LEU A 193 -8.11 13.91 -15.39
CA LEU A 193 -7.78 15.32 -15.18
C LEU A 193 -8.87 16.08 -14.41
N ALA A 194 -9.78 15.35 -13.79
CA ALA A 194 -10.87 15.94 -13.00
C ALA A 194 -10.43 16.29 -11.59
#